data_6783355debc225b1a63414632491776e
#
_entry.id   6783355debc225b1a63414632491776e
#
_cell.length_a   1.000
_cell.length_b   1.000
_cell.length_c   1.000
_cell.angle_alpha   90.00
_cell.angle_beta   90.00
_cell.angle_gamma   90.00
#
_symmetry.space_group_name_H-M   'P 1'
#
loop_
_entity.id
_entity.type
_entity.pdbx_description
1 polymer ?
#
loop_
_entity_poly.entity_id
_entity_poly.type
_entity_poly.pdbx_seq_one_letter_code
_entity_poly.pdbx_strand_id
1 'polypeptide(L)'
;MDAPSANQTSAMAPQVAMGPSGAASAGPTWATLSPGTSTASSDSAASTQLSDPSFPPDVHNKAGPSKQRAATEDPQGPVYVAPQEKPPHKPVQQAIKRAIDVALAGSALAIGAPALAAVALAVRMDSPGPVIYRQTRVGKDGKIFDCLKFRSMTVDAEKDGPRWARSFDARVTRVGGLLRRTSVDELPQLWNIFVGDMSLVGPRPERPVFVSQFRKEFENYDLRHTIRPGLSGWAQVNGLRGNVSIADRTKYDVWYVRNFSLALDVAIIARTFGAVLAGE
;
A
#
# COMPACT_ATOMS: atom_id res chain seq x y z
N MET A 1 -62.97 13.61 -31.84
CA MET A 1 -63.54 12.49 -31.07
C MET A 1 -62.47 12.08 -30.09
N ASP A 2 -62.46 12.69 -29.08
CA ASP A 2 -62.97 12.66 -27.71
C ASP A 2 -62.01 12.04 -26.76
N ALA A 3 -61.39 12.87 -25.93
CA ALA A 3 -60.88 12.50 -24.61
C ALA A 3 -62.09 12.32 -23.65
N PRO A 4 -61.95 11.70 -22.51
CA PRO A 4 -61.79 12.45 -21.26
C PRO A 4 -60.80 11.75 -20.26
N SER A 5 -60.09 12.56 -19.50
CA SER A 5 -60.37 13.24 -18.23
C SER A 5 -60.23 12.40 -16.96
N ALA A 6 -59.21 12.75 -16.21
CA ALA A 6 -59.10 12.91 -14.75
C ALA A 6 -59.64 11.85 -13.77
N ASN A 7 -58.80 11.43 -12.83
CA ASN A 7 -59.15 11.56 -11.41
C ASN A 7 -57.93 11.63 -10.48
N GLN A 8 -57.86 12.70 -9.72
CA GLN A 8 -57.02 12.93 -8.55
C GLN A 8 -57.65 12.18 -7.37
N THR A 9 -56.85 11.50 -6.58
CA THR A 9 -57.23 11.22 -5.20
C THR A 9 -56.03 11.44 -4.28
N SER A 10 -56.12 12.52 -3.54
CA SER A 10 -55.33 12.92 -2.39
C SER A 10 -55.76 12.08 -1.18
N ALA A 11 -54.82 11.59 -0.40
CA ALA A 11 -55.02 11.12 0.98
C ALA A 11 -53.69 11.24 1.71
N MET A 12 -53.49 12.31 2.43
CA MET A 12 -53.64 12.47 3.88
C MET A 12 -52.74 11.56 4.72
N ALA A 13 -51.72 12.19 5.27
CA ALA A 13 -50.88 11.71 6.39
C ALA A 13 -51.69 11.79 7.72
N PRO A 14 -51.40 10.97 8.70
CA PRO A 14 -51.73 11.30 10.08
C PRO A 14 -50.48 11.76 10.84
N GLN A 15 -50.59 12.95 11.40
CA GLN A 15 -49.78 13.42 12.54
C GLN A 15 -50.20 12.65 13.79
N VAL A 16 -49.24 12.23 14.60
CA VAL A 16 -49.48 11.86 16.00
C VAL A 16 -48.59 12.68 16.90
N ALA A 17 -49.22 13.16 17.91
CA ALA A 17 -48.89 14.22 18.84
C ALA A 17 -47.76 13.94 19.81
N MET A 18 -47.12 15.04 20.23
CA MET A 18 -46.27 15.15 21.42
C MET A 18 -47.11 14.94 22.71
N GLY A 19 -46.45 14.36 23.71
CA GLY A 19 -46.81 14.44 25.12
C GLY A 19 -45.71 13.95 26.04
N PRO A 20 -45.50 14.54 27.20
CA PRO A 20 -44.20 14.71 27.79
C PRO A 20 -43.93 13.86 29.06
N SER A 21 -42.72 14.05 29.58
CA SER A 21 -42.37 13.87 31.01
C SER A 21 -41.81 12.52 31.45
N GLY A 22 -40.59 12.60 31.94
CA GLY A 22 -40.31 12.22 33.32
C GLY A 22 -39.25 11.14 33.53
N ALA A 23 -38.25 11.58 34.20
CA ALA A 23 -37.46 10.87 35.18
C ALA A 23 -35.99 10.58 34.84
N ALA A 24 -35.20 11.31 35.58
CA ALA A 24 -33.75 11.15 35.78
C ALA A 24 -33.41 9.78 36.38
N SER A 25 -32.31 9.20 35.93
CA SER A 25 -31.51 8.33 36.79
C SER A 25 -30.02 8.49 36.49
N ALA A 26 -29.30 8.70 37.59
CA ALA A 26 -27.93 9.08 37.71
C ALA A 26 -26.95 8.07 37.10
N GLY A 27 -25.93 8.57 36.37
CA GLY A 27 -24.74 7.83 36.06
C GLY A 27 -23.68 7.99 37.15
N PRO A 28 -22.79 7.04 37.32
CA PRO A 28 -21.74 7.18 38.37
C PRO A 28 -20.61 8.08 37.89
N THR A 29 -20.37 9.08 38.72
CA THR A 29 -19.21 9.96 38.80
C THR A 29 -17.94 9.17 39.09
N TRP A 30 -16.89 9.32 38.29
CA TRP A 30 -15.53 8.93 38.64
C TRP A 30 -14.79 10.15 39.18
N ALA A 31 -14.63 10.14 40.50
CA ALA A 31 -13.88 11.14 41.23
C ALA A 31 -12.37 11.00 41.02
N THR A 32 -11.76 12.16 40.82
CA THR A 32 -10.37 12.54 41.02
C THR A 32 -9.68 11.87 42.20
N LEU A 33 -8.49 11.29 41.96
CA LEU A 33 -7.46 11.10 42.97
C LEU A 33 -6.09 11.40 42.32
N SER A 34 -5.43 12.45 42.77
CA SER A 34 -3.98 12.74 42.67
C SER A 34 -3.41 12.70 44.11
N PRO A 35 -2.07 12.82 44.26
CA PRO A 35 -1.01 11.90 43.87
C PRO A 35 -0.31 11.31 45.13
N GLY A 36 0.23 10.12 44.98
CA GLY A 36 1.07 9.51 46.01
C GLY A 36 2.42 9.16 45.41
N THR A 37 3.44 9.84 45.89
CA THR A 37 4.86 9.50 45.72
C THR A 37 5.17 8.15 46.35
N SER A 38 5.84 7.26 45.61
CA SER A 38 6.64 6.19 46.20
C SER A 38 7.75 5.74 45.26
N THR A 39 8.91 5.72 45.84
CA THR A 39 10.25 5.39 45.39
C THR A 39 10.43 3.98 44.86
N ALA A 40 11.28 3.88 43.81
CA ALA A 40 12.29 2.88 43.46
C ALA A 40 11.95 1.38 43.59
N SER A 41 12.03 0.67 42.49
CA SER A 41 13.10 -0.34 42.33
C SER A 41 13.21 -0.77 40.87
N SER A 42 14.46 -0.82 40.45
CA SER A 42 14.98 -1.33 39.19
C SER A 42 14.68 -2.81 39.03
N ASP A 43 14.10 -3.19 37.85
CA ASP A 43 14.43 -4.47 37.27
C ASP A 43 14.51 -4.30 35.74
N SER A 44 15.74 -4.47 35.30
CA SER A 44 16.25 -4.41 33.96
C SER A 44 15.82 -5.64 33.19
N ALA A 45 14.82 -5.51 32.33
CA ALA A 45 14.67 -6.42 31.21
C ALA A 45 15.37 -5.79 30.00
N ALA A 46 16.62 -6.23 29.79
CA ALA A 46 17.40 -5.90 28.62
C ALA A 46 16.76 -6.50 27.36
N SER A 47 15.89 -5.74 26.72
CA SER A 47 15.58 -5.92 25.31
C SER A 47 16.84 -5.53 24.53
N THR A 48 17.51 -6.52 23.98
CA THR A 48 18.62 -6.36 23.05
C THR A 48 18.10 -5.59 21.81
N GLN A 49 18.17 -4.28 21.86
CA GLN A 49 18.09 -3.45 20.69
C GLN A 49 19.37 -3.73 19.89
N LEU A 50 19.27 -4.58 18.86
CA LEU A 50 20.24 -4.60 17.79
C LEU A 50 20.33 -3.16 17.28
N SER A 51 21.47 -2.54 17.55
CA SER A 51 21.85 -1.21 17.09
C SER A 51 21.64 -1.12 15.59
N ASP A 52 20.55 -0.46 15.21
CA ASP A 52 20.19 -0.08 13.86
C ASP A 52 21.38 0.70 13.26
N PRO A 53 21.86 0.37 12.04
CA PRO A 53 22.80 1.24 11.36
C PRO A 53 22.09 2.59 11.18
N SER A 54 22.47 3.54 12.01
CA SER A 54 21.91 4.86 12.20
C SER A 54 21.32 5.43 10.93
N PHE A 55 20.00 5.48 10.90
CA PHE A 55 19.27 6.43 10.07
C PHE A 55 19.87 7.82 10.40
N PRO A 56 20.43 8.55 9.44
CA PRO A 56 21.02 9.82 9.76
C PRO A 56 19.95 10.70 10.41
N PRO A 57 20.22 11.28 11.59
CA PRO A 57 19.35 12.27 12.15
C PRO A 57 19.28 13.44 11.16
N ASP A 58 18.06 13.86 10.87
CA ASP A 58 17.76 15.07 10.11
C ASP A 58 18.26 15.13 8.65
N VAL A 59 17.47 14.49 7.75
CA VAL A 59 17.39 14.99 6.39
C VAL A 59 16.52 16.26 6.40
N HIS A 60 16.93 17.26 7.20
CA HIS A 60 16.39 18.60 7.05
C HIS A 60 16.98 19.21 5.79
N ASN A 61 16.10 19.41 4.86
CA ASN A 61 16.09 20.23 3.67
C ASN A 61 17.16 21.35 3.69
N LYS A 62 18.26 21.15 2.96
CA LYS A 62 19.09 22.22 2.40
C LYS A 62 18.96 22.18 0.88
N ALA A 63 17.76 22.36 0.38
CA ALA A 63 17.55 22.67 -1.02
C ALA A 63 17.20 24.15 -1.13
N GLY A 64 18.08 24.90 -1.75
CA GLY A 64 17.78 26.27 -2.19
C GLY A 64 16.61 26.27 -3.21
N PRO A 65 15.99 27.42 -3.50
CA PRO A 65 14.80 27.48 -4.32
C PRO A 65 15.09 26.98 -5.74
N SER A 66 14.58 25.78 -6.03
CA SER A 66 14.62 25.21 -7.38
C SER A 66 13.66 26.00 -8.26
N LYS A 67 14.18 26.54 -9.38
CA LYS A 67 13.39 27.17 -10.44
C LYS A 67 12.35 26.15 -10.94
N GLN A 68 11.11 26.33 -10.53
CA GLN A 68 9.96 25.63 -11.07
C GLN A 68 9.88 25.92 -12.58
N ARG A 69 10.14 24.91 -13.38
CA ARG A 69 9.82 24.91 -14.81
C ARG A 69 8.32 24.68 -14.92
N ALA A 70 7.61 25.69 -15.45
CA ALA A 70 6.17 25.62 -15.69
C ALA A 70 5.85 24.36 -16.50
N ALA A 71 5.17 23.40 -15.86
CA ALA A 71 4.59 22.26 -16.54
C ALA A 71 3.30 22.75 -17.20
N THR A 72 3.17 22.56 -18.50
CA THR A 72 1.91 22.66 -19.24
C THR A 72 0.89 21.73 -18.60
N GLU A 73 -0.26 22.27 -18.24
CA GLU A 73 -1.37 21.57 -17.61
C GLU A 73 -2.03 20.59 -18.62
N ASP A 74 -1.48 19.37 -18.69
CA ASP A 74 -2.16 18.22 -19.21
C ASP A 74 -2.82 17.52 -17.99
N PRO A 75 -4.15 17.30 -17.93
CA PRO A 75 -4.80 16.59 -16.83
C PRO A 75 -4.26 15.19 -16.60
N GLN A 76 -3.54 14.64 -17.58
CA GLN A 76 -2.79 13.39 -17.50
C GLN A 76 -1.27 13.62 -17.50
N GLY A 77 -0.78 14.80 -17.12
CA GLY A 77 0.61 15.19 -17.19
C GLY A 77 1.65 14.08 -17.01
N PRO A 78 2.89 14.22 -17.46
CA PRO A 78 3.83 13.10 -17.56
C PRO A 78 3.89 12.34 -16.24
N VAL A 79 3.59 11.03 -16.30
CA VAL A 79 3.56 10.12 -15.13
C VAL A 79 4.90 10.07 -14.41
N TYR A 80 5.95 10.60 -15.03
CA TYR A 80 7.30 10.61 -14.51
C TYR A 80 8.04 11.88 -14.92
N VAL A 81 8.70 12.49 -13.96
CA VAL A 81 9.70 13.56 -14.18
C VAL A 81 11.04 13.01 -13.73
N ALA A 82 12.01 12.96 -14.65
CA ALA A 82 13.34 12.47 -14.30
C ALA A 82 13.93 13.34 -13.17
N PRO A 83 14.33 12.75 -12.04
CA PRO A 83 14.91 13.50 -10.93
C PRO A 83 16.23 14.14 -11.35
N GLN A 84 16.49 15.31 -10.82
CA GLN A 84 17.76 16.03 -11.09
C GLN A 84 18.95 15.27 -10.50
N GLU A 85 18.78 14.67 -9.33
CA GLU A 85 19.74 13.76 -8.71
C GLU A 85 19.55 12.35 -9.25
N LYS A 86 20.59 11.76 -9.79
CA LYS A 86 20.60 10.33 -10.14
C LYS A 86 21.20 9.53 -8.99
N PRO A 87 20.54 8.43 -8.58
CA PRO A 87 21.13 7.56 -7.58
C PRO A 87 22.46 6.97 -8.08
N PRO A 88 23.34 6.52 -7.17
CA PRO A 88 24.62 5.93 -7.57
C PRO A 88 24.40 4.79 -8.56
N HIS A 89 25.02 4.91 -9.73
CA HIS A 89 24.91 3.90 -10.78
C HIS A 89 25.80 2.70 -10.42
N LYS A 90 25.19 1.55 -10.14
CA LYS A 90 25.87 0.29 -9.79
C LYS A 90 25.47 -0.82 -10.76
N PRO A 91 25.93 -0.76 -12.03
CA PRO A 91 25.41 -1.63 -13.10
C PRO A 91 25.63 -3.11 -12.81
N VAL A 92 26.82 -3.49 -12.29
CA VAL A 92 27.13 -4.88 -11.94
C VAL A 92 26.19 -5.41 -10.86
N GLN A 93 25.98 -4.63 -9.78
CA GLN A 93 25.04 -5.03 -8.72
C GLN A 93 23.61 -5.13 -9.23
N GLN A 94 23.18 -4.25 -10.12
CA GLN A 94 21.85 -4.31 -10.73
C GLN A 94 21.71 -5.54 -11.64
N ALA A 95 22.75 -5.94 -12.38
CA ALA A 95 22.74 -7.16 -13.18
C ALA A 95 22.66 -8.41 -12.30
N ILE A 96 23.47 -8.48 -11.23
CA ILE A 96 23.43 -9.59 -10.26
C ILE A 96 22.05 -9.65 -9.60
N LYS A 97 21.52 -8.50 -9.14
CA LYS A 97 20.15 -8.41 -8.59
C LYS A 97 19.13 -8.97 -9.57
N ARG A 98 19.22 -8.59 -10.85
CA ARG A 98 18.30 -9.09 -11.88
C ARG A 98 18.37 -10.59 -12.06
N ALA A 99 19.58 -11.17 -12.07
CA ALA A 99 19.76 -12.62 -12.16
C ALA A 99 19.11 -13.33 -10.95
N ILE A 100 19.30 -12.80 -9.74
CA ILE A 100 18.67 -13.30 -8.52
C ILE A 100 17.14 -13.18 -8.60
N ASP A 101 16.61 -12.02 -9.03
CA ASP A 101 15.18 -11.80 -9.19
C ASP A 101 14.54 -12.85 -10.13
N VAL A 102 15.17 -13.10 -11.29
CA VAL A 102 14.68 -14.07 -12.27
C VAL A 102 14.74 -15.49 -11.73
N ALA A 103 15.87 -15.87 -11.12
CA ALA A 103 16.06 -17.21 -10.59
C ALA A 103 15.06 -17.51 -9.47
N LEU A 104 14.94 -16.62 -8.49
CA LEU A 104 14.03 -16.83 -7.35
C LEU A 104 12.55 -16.75 -7.77
N ALA A 105 12.16 -15.77 -8.57
CA ALA A 105 10.78 -15.66 -9.05
C ALA A 105 10.40 -16.84 -9.95
N GLY A 106 11.28 -17.24 -10.88
CA GLY A 106 11.04 -18.39 -11.75
C GLY A 106 10.92 -19.71 -10.97
N SER A 107 11.83 -19.95 -10.02
CA SER A 107 11.75 -21.13 -9.14
C SER A 107 10.48 -21.12 -8.28
N ALA A 108 10.13 -19.98 -7.69
CA ALA A 108 8.92 -19.85 -6.88
C ALA A 108 7.65 -20.08 -7.71
N LEU A 109 7.59 -19.60 -8.94
CA LEU A 109 6.47 -19.85 -9.85
C LEU A 109 6.38 -21.33 -10.23
N ALA A 110 7.51 -21.98 -10.57
CA ALA A 110 7.54 -23.36 -10.99
C ALA A 110 7.14 -24.31 -9.84
N ILE A 111 7.75 -24.14 -8.66
CA ILE A 111 7.47 -24.96 -7.48
C ILE A 111 6.09 -24.64 -6.91
N GLY A 112 5.69 -23.39 -6.89
CA GLY A 112 4.42 -22.91 -6.36
C GLY A 112 3.22 -23.11 -7.30
N ALA A 113 3.42 -23.53 -8.55
CA ALA A 113 2.35 -23.65 -9.55
C ALA A 113 1.13 -24.45 -9.07
N PRO A 114 1.26 -25.63 -8.43
CA PRO A 114 0.09 -26.37 -7.94
C PRO A 114 -0.70 -25.60 -6.86
N ALA A 115 0.00 -24.93 -5.94
CA ALA A 115 -0.62 -24.13 -4.90
C ALA A 115 -1.31 -22.88 -5.49
N LEU A 116 -0.66 -22.21 -6.44
CA LEU A 116 -1.25 -21.07 -7.16
C LEU A 116 -2.51 -21.48 -7.94
N ALA A 117 -2.52 -22.69 -8.54
CA ALA A 117 -3.70 -23.23 -9.21
C ALA A 117 -4.84 -23.51 -8.22
N ALA A 118 -4.55 -24.05 -7.05
CA ALA A 118 -5.54 -24.25 -5.99
C ALA A 118 -6.14 -22.93 -5.50
N VAL A 119 -5.31 -21.89 -5.29
CA VAL A 119 -5.78 -20.53 -4.95
C VAL A 119 -6.62 -19.95 -6.08
N ALA A 120 -6.21 -20.11 -7.33
CA ALA A 120 -6.97 -19.66 -8.49
C ALA A 120 -8.37 -20.28 -8.54
N LEU A 121 -8.47 -21.59 -8.28
CA LEU A 121 -9.74 -22.31 -8.19
C LEU A 121 -10.60 -21.79 -7.04
N ALA A 122 -10.03 -21.58 -5.84
CA ALA A 122 -10.74 -21.03 -4.70
C ALA A 122 -11.31 -19.63 -4.99
N VAL A 123 -10.53 -18.75 -5.61
CA VAL A 123 -10.99 -17.42 -6.04
C VAL A 123 -12.13 -17.51 -7.06
N ARG A 124 -12.05 -18.47 -7.99
CA ARG A 124 -13.09 -18.67 -9.01
C ARG A 124 -14.39 -19.18 -8.42
N MET A 125 -14.32 -20.03 -7.39
CA MET A 125 -15.48 -20.59 -6.69
C MET A 125 -16.14 -19.57 -5.74
N ASP A 126 -15.35 -18.67 -5.14
CA ASP A 126 -15.82 -17.67 -4.18
C ASP A 126 -16.67 -16.56 -4.82
N SER A 127 -16.34 -16.15 -6.03
CA SER A 127 -17.10 -15.10 -6.73
C SER A 127 -16.93 -15.18 -8.25
N PRO A 128 -17.95 -14.74 -9.06
CA PRO A 128 -17.87 -14.72 -10.51
C PRO A 128 -16.86 -13.70 -11.02
N GLY A 129 -16.20 -13.98 -12.17
CA GLY A 129 -15.28 -13.07 -12.84
C GLY A 129 -13.84 -13.60 -12.96
N PRO A 130 -12.88 -12.77 -13.43
CA PRO A 130 -11.49 -13.19 -13.66
C PRO A 130 -10.79 -13.49 -12.33
N VAL A 131 -9.91 -14.50 -12.35
CA VAL A 131 -9.12 -14.91 -11.17
C VAL A 131 -8.01 -13.89 -10.87
N ILE A 132 -7.38 -13.36 -11.92
CA ILE A 132 -6.31 -12.38 -11.81
C ILE A 132 -6.88 -10.97 -12.00
N TYR A 133 -6.61 -10.13 -11.04
CA TYR A 133 -6.85 -8.70 -11.10
C TYR A 133 -5.57 -8.01 -11.59
N ARG A 134 -5.73 -7.16 -12.60
CA ARG A 134 -4.65 -6.33 -13.17
C ARG A 134 -4.83 -4.90 -12.71
N GLN A 135 -3.81 -4.36 -12.08
CA GLN A 135 -3.86 -2.98 -11.60
C GLN A 135 -2.71 -2.18 -12.20
N THR A 136 -3.05 -1.18 -12.98
CA THR A 136 -2.06 -0.28 -13.59
C THR A 136 -1.25 0.44 -12.52
N ARG A 137 0.08 0.33 -12.62
CA ARG A 137 1.07 0.90 -11.69
C ARG A 137 2.20 1.58 -12.45
N VAL A 138 2.90 2.48 -11.73
CA VAL A 138 4.09 3.16 -12.22
C VAL A 138 5.32 2.37 -11.82
N GLY A 139 6.13 2.00 -12.80
CA GLY A 139 7.37 1.25 -12.65
C GLY A 139 8.62 2.12 -12.81
N LYS A 140 9.73 1.46 -13.16
CA LYS A 140 11.01 2.12 -13.39
C LYS A 140 10.91 3.14 -14.52
N ASP A 141 11.54 4.29 -14.31
CA ASP A 141 11.59 5.43 -15.25
C ASP A 141 10.19 5.89 -15.73
N GLY A 142 9.16 5.71 -14.83
CA GLY A 142 7.78 6.09 -15.11
C GLY A 142 7.03 5.16 -16.06
N LYS A 143 7.63 4.03 -16.48
CA LYS A 143 6.98 3.05 -17.34
C LYS A 143 5.76 2.46 -16.66
N ILE A 144 4.63 2.50 -17.33
CA ILE A 144 3.38 1.91 -16.86
C ILE A 144 3.39 0.40 -17.10
N PHE A 145 2.92 -0.37 -16.08
CA PHE A 145 2.77 -1.82 -16.18
C PHE A 145 1.53 -2.29 -15.40
N ASP A 146 1.06 -3.49 -15.72
CA ASP A 146 -0.01 -4.15 -14.97
C ASP A 146 0.55 -4.98 -13.83
N CYS A 147 0.36 -4.52 -12.61
CA CYS A 147 0.67 -5.26 -11.38
C CYS A 147 -0.38 -6.35 -11.18
N LEU A 148 0.05 -7.61 -11.19
CA LEU A 148 -0.83 -8.77 -11.12
C LEU A 148 -1.12 -9.17 -9.67
N LYS A 149 -2.39 -9.47 -9.37
CA LYS A 149 -2.83 -9.99 -8.08
C LYS A 149 -3.92 -11.04 -8.25
N PHE A 150 -4.09 -11.93 -7.30
CA PHE A 150 -5.35 -12.65 -7.21
C PHE A 150 -6.47 -11.67 -6.85
N ARG A 151 -7.62 -11.84 -7.50
CA ARG A 151 -8.79 -11.03 -7.17
C ARG A 151 -9.24 -11.35 -5.74
N SER A 152 -9.24 -10.33 -4.89
CA SER A 152 -9.64 -10.40 -3.49
C SER A 152 -10.88 -9.54 -3.18
N MET A 153 -11.42 -8.86 -4.21
CA MET A 153 -12.61 -8.03 -4.13
C MET A 153 -13.61 -8.40 -5.23
N THR A 154 -14.86 -7.99 -5.08
CA THR A 154 -15.90 -8.14 -6.12
C THR A 154 -15.52 -7.38 -7.39
N VAL A 155 -16.08 -7.80 -8.54
CA VAL A 155 -15.74 -7.19 -9.84
C VAL A 155 -16.04 -5.69 -9.86
N ASP A 156 -17.12 -5.27 -9.21
CA ASP A 156 -17.58 -3.87 -9.18
C ASP A 156 -16.92 -3.03 -8.07
N ALA A 157 -15.86 -3.54 -7.44
CA ALA A 157 -15.23 -2.90 -6.29
C ALA A 157 -14.71 -1.47 -6.56
N GLU A 158 -14.39 -1.15 -7.80
CA GLU A 158 -13.86 0.15 -8.23
C GLU A 158 -14.76 0.87 -9.27
N LYS A 159 -16.06 0.50 -9.38
CA LYS A 159 -16.98 1.13 -10.34
C LYS A 159 -17.09 2.66 -10.16
N ASP A 160 -16.94 3.15 -8.94
CA ASP A 160 -16.98 4.57 -8.59
C ASP A 160 -15.57 5.21 -8.59
N GLY A 161 -14.58 4.57 -9.20
CA GLY A 161 -13.20 5.03 -9.29
C GLY A 161 -12.25 4.45 -8.23
N PRO A 162 -10.97 4.83 -8.32
CA PRO A 162 -9.91 4.33 -7.44
C PRO A 162 -10.09 4.78 -6.00
N ARG A 163 -10.15 3.82 -5.07
CA ARG A 163 -10.28 4.08 -3.63
C ARG A 163 -9.24 3.28 -2.85
N TRP A 164 -8.75 3.87 -1.76
CA TRP A 164 -7.93 3.15 -0.79
C TRP A 164 -8.77 2.06 -0.11
N ALA A 165 -8.16 0.89 0.09
CA ALA A 165 -8.79 -0.17 0.86
C ALA A 165 -8.89 0.24 2.34
N ARG A 166 -10.04 -0.05 2.96
CA ARG A 166 -10.31 0.21 4.38
C ARG A 166 -10.21 -1.08 5.18
N SER A 167 -10.00 -0.96 6.49
CA SER A 167 -10.27 -2.06 7.41
C SER A 167 -11.75 -2.41 7.32
N PHE A 168 -12.10 -3.70 7.25
CA PHE A 168 -13.49 -4.18 7.08
C PHE A 168 -14.19 -3.65 5.81
N ASP A 169 -13.48 -3.68 4.69
CA ASP A 169 -14.01 -3.25 3.39
C ASP A 169 -15.03 -4.28 2.86
N ALA A 170 -16.29 -3.87 2.73
CA ALA A 170 -17.40 -4.73 2.28
C ALA A 170 -17.22 -5.28 0.84
N ARG A 171 -16.30 -4.72 0.07
CA ARG A 171 -15.95 -5.18 -1.28
C ARG A 171 -15.10 -6.45 -1.28
N VAL A 172 -14.51 -6.81 -0.12
CA VAL A 172 -13.60 -7.96 0.01
C VAL A 172 -14.42 -9.25 0.05
N THR A 173 -14.07 -10.23 -0.79
CA THR A 173 -14.70 -11.55 -0.80
C THR A 173 -14.21 -12.39 0.38
N ARG A 174 -14.88 -13.53 0.68
CA ARG A 174 -14.50 -14.40 1.80
C ARG A 174 -13.09 -14.95 1.64
N VAL A 175 -12.81 -15.58 0.49
CA VAL A 175 -11.46 -16.07 0.15
C VAL A 175 -10.49 -14.88 0.04
N GLY A 176 -10.92 -13.77 -0.57
CA GLY A 176 -10.13 -12.56 -0.69
C GLY A 176 -9.63 -12.01 0.66
N GLY A 177 -10.46 -12.10 1.70
CA GLY A 177 -10.07 -11.68 3.06
C GLY A 177 -8.92 -12.52 3.63
N LEU A 178 -8.92 -13.85 3.38
CA LEU A 178 -7.82 -14.72 3.77
C LEU A 178 -6.55 -14.41 2.96
N LEU A 179 -6.67 -14.30 1.63
CA LEU A 179 -5.55 -14.02 0.75
C LEU A 179 -4.83 -12.71 1.12
N ARG A 180 -5.58 -11.66 1.46
CA ARG A 180 -5.02 -10.37 1.87
C ARG A 180 -4.31 -10.41 3.23
N ARG A 181 -4.85 -11.15 4.20
CA ARG A 181 -4.20 -11.34 5.51
C ARG A 181 -2.87 -12.08 5.41
N THR A 182 -2.77 -13.01 4.48
CA THR A 182 -1.57 -13.82 4.24
C THR A 182 -0.67 -13.26 3.15
N SER A 183 -1.05 -12.14 2.52
CA SER A 183 -0.38 -11.56 1.34
C SER A 183 -0.27 -12.52 0.13
N VAL A 184 -1.00 -13.63 0.13
CA VAL A 184 -1.04 -14.62 -0.98
C VAL A 184 -1.65 -14.00 -2.23
N ASP A 185 -2.52 -12.99 -2.08
CA ASP A 185 -3.08 -12.26 -3.23
C ASP A 185 -1.99 -11.55 -4.07
N GLU A 186 -0.81 -11.29 -3.53
CA GLU A 186 0.29 -10.65 -4.22
C GLU A 186 1.25 -11.62 -4.94
N LEU A 187 1.11 -12.96 -4.75
CA LEU A 187 2.00 -13.94 -5.39
C LEU A 187 2.02 -13.89 -6.93
N PRO A 188 0.95 -13.54 -7.65
CA PRO A 188 1.03 -13.35 -9.10
C PRO A 188 2.03 -12.28 -9.55
N GLN A 189 2.45 -11.35 -8.66
CA GLN A 189 3.52 -10.38 -8.95
C GLN A 189 4.88 -11.04 -9.19
N LEU A 190 5.09 -12.30 -8.78
CA LEU A 190 6.27 -13.07 -9.16
C LEU A 190 6.43 -13.14 -10.69
N TRP A 191 5.33 -13.16 -11.44
CA TRP A 191 5.38 -13.03 -12.90
C TRP A 191 5.89 -11.66 -13.34
N ASN A 192 5.44 -10.56 -12.72
CA ASN A 192 5.96 -9.22 -13.01
C ASN A 192 7.47 -9.12 -12.71
N ILE A 193 7.93 -9.82 -11.66
CA ILE A 193 9.37 -9.89 -11.34
C ILE A 193 10.09 -10.69 -12.41
N PHE A 194 9.56 -11.85 -12.80
CA PHE A 194 10.16 -12.73 -13.80
C PHE A 194 10.31 -12.04 -15.15
N VAL A 195 9.32 -11.29 -15.63
CA VAL A 195 9.38 -10.56 -16.91
C VAL A 195 10.16 -9.25 -16.82
N GLY A 196 10.37 -8.69 -15.60
CA GLY A 196 11.24 -7.54 -15.37
C GLY A 196 10.55 -6.19 -15.14
N ASP A 197 9.24 -6.18 -14.98
CA ASP A 197 8.50 -4.98 -14.58
C ASP A 197 8.79 -4.63 -13.11
N MET A 198 9.01 -5.66 -12.28
CA MET A 198 9.27 -5.55 -10.85
C MET A 198 10.59 -6.25 -10.46
N SER A 199 10.93 -6.13 -9.19
CA SER A 199 12.02 -6.81 -8.48
C SER A 199 11.47 -7.41 -7.18
N LEU A 200 12.19 -8.34 -6.58
CA LEU A 200 11.86 -8.84 -5.22
C LEU A 200 11.90 -7.70 -4.20
N VAL A 201 12.92 -6.84 -4.29
CA VAL A 201 13.11 -5.71 -3.38
C VAL A 201 13.15 -4.39 -4.13
N GLY A 202 12.40 -3.42 -3.65
CA GLY A 202 12.33 -2.08 -4.21
C GLY A 202 11.20 -1.25 -3.60
N PRO A 203 11.05 0.02 -3.98
CA PRO A 203 9.90 0.83 -3.60
C PRO A 203 8.59 0.20 -4.06
N ARG A 204 7.56 0.24 -3.20
CA ARG A 204 6.25 -0.31 -3.57
C ARG A 204 5.64 0.50 -4.72
N PRO A 205 5.16 -0.13 -5.81
CA PRO A 205 4.61 0.59 -6.96
C PRO A 205 3.27 1.26 -6.60
N GLU A 206 3.07 2.49 -7.07
CA GLU A 206 1.84 3.26 -6.84
C GLU A 206 1.04 3.45 -8.14
N ARG A 207 -0.25 3.76 -8.01
CA ARG A 207 -1.15 4.02 -9.14
C ARG A 207 -0.82 5.38 -9.76
N PRO A 208 -0.94 5.55 -11.09
CA PRO A 208 -0.60 6.80 -11.78
C PRO A 208 -1.33 8.02 -11.20
N VAL A 209 -2.60 7.88 -10.84
CA VAL A 209 -3.41 8.97 -10.25
C VAL A 209 -2.80 9.48 -8.94
N PHE A 210 -2.31 8.58 -8.08
CA PHE A 210 -1.67 8.95 -6.82
C PHE A 210 -0.25 9.47 -7.03
N VAL A 211 0.50 8.91 -7.98
CA VAL A 211 1.84 9.42 -8.34
C VAL A 211 1.75 10.86 -8.80
N SER A 212 0.76 11.22 -9.62
CA SER A 212 0.54 12.59 -10.09
C SER A 212 0.25 13.58 -8.94
N GLN A 213 -0.45 13.11 -7.90
CA GLN A 213 -0.72 13.88 -6.70
C GLN A 213 0.54 14.01 -5.83
N PHE A 214 1.14 12.87 -5.43
CA PHE A 214 2.25 12.83 -4.48
C PHE A 214 3.51 13.54 -4.98
N ARG A 215 3.74 13.54 -6.29
CA ARG A 215 4.81 14.31 -6.92
C ARG A 215 4.72 15.81 -6.65
N LYS A 216 3.49 16.36 -6.56
CA LYS A 216 3.25 17.77 -6.27
C LYS A 216 3.45 18.09 -4.79
N GLU A 217 3.21 17.10 -3.92
CA GLU A 217 3.22 17.26 -2.47
C GLU A 217 4.60 16.96 -1.84
N PHE A 218 5.35 16.01 -2.43
CA PHE A 218 6.59 15.52 -1.82
C PHE A 218 7.78 15.74 -2.75
N GLU A 219 8.75 16.49 -2.24
CA GLU A 219 10.04 16.70 -2.92
C GLU A 219 10.75 15.35 -3.09
N ASN A 220 11.46 15.20 -4.23
CA ASN A 220 12.19 13.98 -4.58
C ASN A 220 11.34 12.70 -4.67
N TYR A 221 10.00 12.80 -4.74
CA TYR A 221 9.13 11.64 -4.86
C TYR A 221 9.51 10.74 -6.05
N ASP A 222 9.89 11.31 -7.18
CA ASP A 222 10.22 10.58 -8.40
C ASP A 222 11.54 9.78 -8.32
N LEU A 223 12.40 10.04 -7.31
CA LEU A 223 13.60 9.21 -7.09
C LEU A 223 13.26 7.73 -6.88
N ARG A 224 12.12 7.43 -6.29
CA ARG A 224 11.66 6.05 -6.07
C ARG A 224 11.38 5.29 -7.38
N HIS A 225 11.17 5.99 -8.48
CA HIS A 225 10.93 5.41 -9.80
C HIS A 225 12.20 5.21 -10.63
N THR A 226 13.39 5.57 -10.12
CA THR A 226 14.66 5.37 -10.85
C THR A 226 15.13 3.92 -10.88
N ILE A 227 14.54 3.08 -10.04
CA ILE A 227 14.78 1.63 -9.97
C ILE A 227 13.47 0.86 -10.15
N ARG A 228 13.56 -0.47 -10.34
CA ARG A 228 12.37 -1.30 -10.41
C ARG A 228 11.62 -1.29 -9.07
N PRO A 229 10.28 -1.20 -9.11
CA PRO A 229 9.46 -1.36 -7.91
C PRO A 229 9.59 -2.78 -7.35
N GLY A 230 9.40 -2.93 -6.04
CA GLY A 230 9.57 -4.20 -5.33
C GLY A 230 8.26 -4.83 -4.86
N LEU A 231 8.28 -6.15 -4.72
CA LEU A 231 7.27 -6.91 -3.98
C LEU A 231 7.42 -6.62 -2.47
N SER A 232 8.65 -6.63 -1.97
CA SER A 232 9.02 -6.10 -0.66
C SER A 232 9.90 -4.86 -0.81
N GLY A 233 10.11 -4.11 0.29
CA GLY A 233 10.92 -2.89 0.26
C GLY A 233 11.26 -2.37 1.65
N TRP A 234 12.21 -1.45 1.71
CA TRP A 234 12.72 -0.90 2.96
C TRP A 234 11.62 -0.24 3.80
N ALA A 235 10.73 0.53 3.18
CA ALA A 235 9.59 1.11 3.87
C ALA A 235 8.65 0.02 4.45
N GLN A 236 8.41 -1.04 3.69
CA GLN A 236 7.50 -2.13 4.09
C GLN A 236 8.00 -2.90 5.31
N VAL A 237 9.32 -3.25 5.36
CA VAL A 237 9.90 -3.99 6.49
C VAL A 237 10.13 -3.13 7.74
N ASN A 238 9.95 -1.81 7.62
CA ASN A 238 9.94 -0.87 8.74
C ASN A 238 8.51 -0.43 9.13
N GLY A 239 7.49 -1.26 8.85
CA GLY A 239 6.12 -1.04 9.28
C GLY A 239 5.31 -0.05 8.43
N LEU A 240 5.88 0.49 7.35
CA LEU A 240 5.19 1.48 6.50
C LEU A 240 4.39 0.81 5.38
N ARG A 241 3.49 -0.11 5.77
CA ARG A 241 2.51 -0.78 4.89
C ARG A 241 1.12 -0.18 5.05
N GLY A 242 0.29 -0.28 4.01
CA GLY A 242 -1.13 0.08 4.09
C GLY A 242 -1.39 1.58 4.23
N ASN A 243 -2.26 1.96 5.17
CA ASN A 243 -2.71 3.34 5.39
C ASN A 243 -1.76 4.07 6.35
N VAL A 244 -0.57 4.39 5.88
CA VAL A 244 0.47 5.11 6.63
C VAL A 244 0.88 6.38 5.90
N SER A 245 1.64 7.24 6.59
CA SER A 245 2.19 8.48 6.02
C SER A 245 2.93 8.23 4.70
N ILE A 246 2.46 8.85 3.62
CA ILE A 246 3.13 8.79 2.31
C ILE A 246 4.47 9.51 2.36
N ALA A 247 4.57 10.59 3.13
CA ALA A 247 5.81 11.33 3.34
C ALA A 247 6.90 10.41 3.93
N ASP A 248 6.58 9.65 4.98
CA ASP A 248 7.54 8.76 5.62
C ASP A 248 7.89 7.58 4.71
N ARG A 249 6.90 6.98 4.05
CA ARG A 249 7.15 5.95 3.04
C ARG A 249 8.10 6.45 1.96
N THR A 250 7.88 7.67 1.46
CA THR A 250 8.74 8.28 0.43
C THR A 250 10.16 8.46 0.94
N LYS A 251 10.36 8.92 2.19
CA LYS A 251 11.70 9.05 2.79
C LYS A 251 12.45 7.73 2.81
N TYR A 252 11.80 6.64 3.26
CA TYR A 252 12.40 5.31 3.32
C TYR A 252 12.69 4.74 1.94
N ASP A 253 11.79 4.94 0.97
CA ASP A 253 11.99 4.51 -0.41
C ASP A 253 13.15 5.27 -1.07
N VAL A 254 13.24 6.59 -0.88
CA VAL A 254 14.35 7.42 -1.38
C VAL A 254 15.68 7.04 -0.71
N TRP A 255 15.66 6.80 0.60
CA TRP A 255 16.84 6.32 1.31
C TRP A 255 17.34 4.98 0.74
N TYR A 256 16.45 4.01 0.51
CA TYR A 256 16.82 2.74 -0.12
C TYR A 256 17.44 2.95 -1.50
N VAL A 257 16.86 3.80 -2.34
CA VAL A 257 17.39 4.09 -3.68
C VAL A 257 18.80 4.64 -3.63
N ARG A 258 19.08 5.55 -2.70
CA ARG A 258 20.41 6.16 -2.52
C ARG A 258 21.43 5.19 -1.93
N ASN A 259 21.00 4.29 -1.05
CA ASN A 259 21.86 3.36 -0.32
C ASN A 259 21.79 1.92 -0.84
N PHE A 260 21.25 1.72 -2.04
CA PHE A 260 21.10 0.42 -2.65
C PHE A 260 22.38 -0.43 -2.58
N SER A 261 22.24 -1.66 -2.09
CA SER A 261 23.27 -2.71 -2.13
C SER A 261 22.61 -4.08 -2.09
N LEU A 262 23.30 -5.10 -2.61
CA LEU A 262 22.80 -6.49 -2.55
C LEU A 262 22.68 -7.00 -1.11
N ALA A 263 23.59 -6.57 -0.21
CA ALA A 263 23.49 -6.91 1.21
C ALA A 263 22.22 -6.35 1.86
N LEU A 264 21.85 -5.10 1.51
CA LEU A 264 20.61 -4.49 1.97
C LEU A 264 19.39 -5.26 1.44
N ASP A 265 19.40 -5.71 0.18
CA ASP A 265 18.34 -6.54 -0.38
C ASP A 265 18.16 -7.85 0.38
N VAL A 266 19.27 -8.54 0.71
CA VAL A 266 19.24 -9.77 1.51
C VAL A 266 18.66 -9.50 2.89
N ALA A 267 19.06 -8.42 3.56
CA ALA A 267 18.50 -8.03 4.86
C ALA A 267 16.99 -7.75 4.78
N ILE A 268 16.52 -7.05 3.74
CA ILE A 268 15.11 -6.80 3.52
C ILE A 268 14.33 -8.09 3.30
N ILE A 269 14.86 -9.01 2.49
CA ILE A 269 14.22 -10.31 2.25
C ILE A 269 14.12 -11.10 3.56
N ALA A 270 15.20 -11.17 4.34
CA ALA A 270 15.20 -11.86 5.63
C ALA A 270 14.16 -11.28 6.61
N ARG A 271 14.09 -9.95 6.72
CA ARG A 271 13.06 -9.27 7.54
C ARG A 271 11.64 -9.53 7.02
N THR A 272 11.45 -9.58 5.70
CA THR A 272 10.13 -9.89 5.10
C THR A 272 9.66 -11.30 5.49
N PHE A 273 10.55 -12.30 5.42
CA PHE A 273 10.22 -13.65 5.87
C PHE A 273 9.92 -13.71 7.37
N GLY A 274 10.69 -12.98 8.19
CA GLY A 274 10.44 -12.87 9.63
C GLY A 274 9.05 -12.30 9.92
N ALA A 275 8.67 -11.21 9.28
CA ALA A 275 7.35 -10.58 9.44
C ALA A 275 6.20 -11.51 8.99
N VAL A 276 6.35 -12.19 7.85
CA VAL A 276 5.35 -13.16 7.38
C VAL A 276 5.18 -14.33 8.36
N LEU A 277 6.26 -14.85 8.93
CA LEU A 277 6.22 -15.94 9.93
C LEU A 277 5.62 -15.46 11.27
N ALA A 278 5.84 -14.20 11.64
CA ALA A 278 5.24 -13.59 12.83
C ALA A 278 3.75 -13.23 12.65
N GLY A 279 3.22 -13.29 11.42
CA GLY A 279 1.83 -12.95 11.12
C GLY A 279 1.54 -11.44 11.07
N GLU A 280 2.59 -10.63 10.80
CA GLU A 280 2.51 -9.17 10.69
C GLU A 280 2.16 -8.67 9.28
#